data_df024817a53b2937a8281f69aa90a7e1
#
_entry.id   df024817a53b2937a8281f69aa90a7e1
#
_cell.length_a   1.000
_cell.length_b   1.000
_cell.length_c   1.000
_cell.angle_alpha   90.00
_cell.angle_beta   90.00
_cell.angle_gamma   90.00
#
_symmetry.space_group_name_H-M   'P 1'
#
loop_
_entity.id
_entity.type
_entity.pdbx_description
1 polymer ?
#
loop_
_entity_poly.entity_id
_entity_poly.type
_entity_poly.pdbx_seq_one_letter_code
_entity_poly.pdbx_strand_id
1 'polypeptide(L)'
;LGDVYKRQCQSSGLAGAETGFDPLYFSDFIDIKWLREAELKHGRICMLAVVGWLTVDAGIHFPGEKYAGIDALHAHDAMLASGNMGVMLLFAAVAELTSMVSVVQAAKGSGRAAGDFGLDPLEFCGNPDTKKFMLEAETTHARLAMLGCSGLCTQSALLESHTFPYLS
;
A
#
# COMPACT_ATOMS: atom_id res chain seq x y z
N LEU A 1 13.46 -18.25 -23.08
CA LEU A 1 12.22 -17.64 -22.54
C LEU A 1 12.54 -16.67 -21.41
N GLY A 2 13.31 -17.04 -20.38
CA GLY A 2 13.62 -16.16 -19.24
C GLY A 2 14.32 -14.83 -19.57
N ASP A 3 15.10 -14.76 -20.62
CA ASP A 3 15.83 -13.53 -21.00
C ASP A 3 14.95 -12.52 -21.75
N VAL A 4 13.86 -12.95 -22.36
CA VAL A 4 12.91 -12.06 -23.04
C VAL A 4 12.08 -11.33 -22.00
N TYR A 5 11.68 -11.98 -20.92
CA TYR A 5 10.86 -11.42 -19.85
C TYR A 5 11.63 -10.47 -18.94
N LYS A 6 12.88 -10.80 -18.60
CA LYS A 6 13.77 -9.84 -17.90
C LYS A 6 13.87 -8.52 -18.66
N ARG A 7 13.92 -8.58 -20.01
CA ARG A 7 13.92 -7.38 -20.85
C ARG A 7 12.59 -6.63 -20.81
N GLN A 8 11.45 -7.31 -20.70
CA GLN A 8 10.15 -6.65 -20.59
C GLN A 8 9.99 -5.87 -19.27
N CYS A 9 10.38 -6.47 -18.15
CA CYS A 9 10.39 -5.75 -16.85
C CYS A 9 11.37 -4.58 -16.88
N GLN A 10 12.58 -4.76 -17.39
CA GLN A 10 13.59 -3.70 -17.47
C GLN A 10 13.24 -2.64 -18.53
N SER A 11 12.59 -3.00 -19.63
CA SER A 11 12.19 -2.07 -20.70
C SER A 11 10.89 -1.33 -20.41
N SER A 12 10.15 -1.72 -19.38
CA SER A 12 8.86 -1.10 -19.04
C SER A 12 8.98 0.33 -18.50
N GLY A 13 10.20 0.78 -18.15
CA GLY A 13 10.42 2.10 -17.53
C GLY A 13 9.74 2.28 -16.17
N LEU A 14 9.33 1.19 -15.54
CA LEU A 14 8.68 1.23 -14.22
C LEU A 14 9.72 1.48 -13.13
N ALA A 15 9.42 2.40 -12.23
CA ALA A 15 10.26 2.70 -11.08
C ALA A 15 10.49 1.45 -10.21
N GLY A 16 11.75 1.16 -9.85
CA GLY A 16 12.12 0.00 -9.05
C GLY A 16 12.07 -1.34 -9.78
N ALA A 17 12.03 -1.36 -11.13
CA ALA A 17 12.03 -2.56 -11.94
C ALA A 17 13.41 -2.89 -12.55
N GLU A 18 14.46 -2.16 -12.18
CA GLU A 18 15.79 -2.27 -12.77
C GLU A 18 16.40 -3.68 -12.59
N THR A 19 16.07 -4.35 -11.49
CA THR A 19 16.58 -5.71 -11.20
C THR A 19 15.86 -6.81 -11.95
N GLY A 20 14.65 -6.54 -12.50
CA GLY A 20 13.82 -7.54 -13.16
C GLY A 20 13.50 -8.75 -12.27
N PHE A 21 13.24 -8.51 -10.98
CA PHE A 21 12.99 -9.55 -9.99
C PHE A 21 11.58 -10.14 -10.14
N ASP A 22 11.48 -11.28 -10.78
CA ASP A 22 10.24 -12.08 -10.91
C ASP A 22 10.55 -13.58 -10.82
N PRO A 23 10.84 -14.12 -9.62
CA PRO A 23 11.26 -15.52 -9.45
C PRO A 23 10.13 -16.52 -9.72
N LEU A 24 8.87 -16.10 -9.64
CA LEU A 24 7.69 -16.94 -9.85
C LEU A 24 7.07 -16.77 -11.24
N TYR A 25 7.66 -15.94 -12.08
CA TYR A 25 7.22 -15.68 -13.46
C TYR A 25 5.75 -15.22 -13.55
N PHE A 26 5.29 -14.41 -12.59
CA PHE A 26 3.94 -13.86 -12.61
C PHE A 26 3.69 -12.96 -13.84
N SER A 27 4.72 -12.28 -14.32
CA SER A 27 4.63 -11.44 -15.53
C SER A 27 4.34 -12.23 -16.81
N ASP A 28 4.48 -13.56 -16.79
CA ASP A 28 4.17 -14.42 -17.94
C ASP A 28 2.66 -14.68 -18.07
N PHE A 29 1.94 -14.61 -16.94
CA PHE A 29 0.52 -14.98 -16.88
C PHE A 29 -0.39 -13.77 -16.68
N ILE A 30 0.15 -12.67 -16.11
CA ILE A 30 -0.61 -11.48 -15.73
C ILE A 30 0.05 -10.24 -16.34
N ASP A 31 -0.74 -9.32 -16.87
CA ASP A 31 -0.24 -8.06 -17.42
C ASP A 31 0.57 -7.29 -16.36
N ILE A 32 1.77 -6.87 -16.75
CA ILE A 32 2.70 -6.15 -15.86
C ILE A 32 2.11 -4.84 -15.33
N LYS A 33 1.23 -4.19 -16.10
CA LYS A 33 0.53 -2.98 -15.66
C LYS A 33 -0.42 -3.27 -14.51
N TRP A 34 -1.12 -4.40 -14.59
CA TRP A 34 -2.01 -4.86 -13.51
C TRP A 34 -1.23 -5.22 -12.25
N LEU A 35 -0.12 -5.96 -12.41
CA LEU A 35 0.76 -6.28 -11.29
C LEU A 35 1.30 -5.04 -10.60
N ARG A 36 1.68 -4.04 -11.41
CA ARG A 36 2.16 -2.75 -10.88
C ARG A 36 1.08 -1.97 -10.16
N GLU A 37 -0.14 -1.95 -10.68
CA GLU A 37 -1.29 -1.32 -10.02
C GLU A 37 -1.56 -1.97 -8.66
N ALA A 38 -1.54 -3.31 -8.62
CA ALA A 38 -1.72 -4.07 -7.39
C ALA A 38 -0.59 -3.79 -6.38
N GLU A 39 0.67 -3.76 -6.81
CA GLU A 39 1.82 -3.44 -5.96
C GLU A 39 1.68 -2.07 -5.31
N LEU A 40 1.39 -1.03 -6.10
CA LEU A 40 1.24 0.33 -5.59
C LEU A 40 0.03 0.46 -4.65
N LYS A 41 -1.09 -0.17 -4.97
CA LYS A 41 -2.28 -0.15 -4.11
C LYS A 41 -1.99 -0.83 -2.77
N HIS A 42 -1.41 -2.04 -2.77
CA HIS A 42 -1.02 -2.71 -1.54
C HIS A 42 -0.02 -1.90 -0.73
N GLY A 43 0.98 -1.32 -1.38
CA GLY A 43 1.97 -0.50 -0.72
C GLY A 43 1.38 0.75 -0.06
N ARG A 44 0.49 1.46 -0.74
CA ARG A 44 -0.19 2.64 -0.20
C ARG A 44 -1.03 2.30 1.03
N ILE A 45 -1.78 1.19 0.98
CA ILE A 45 -2.56 0.70 2.12
C ILE A 45 -1.64 0.32 3.28
N CYS A 46 -0.54 -0.39 3.01
CA CYS A 46 0.42 -0.78 4.03
C CYS A 46 1.15 0.41 4.67
N MET A 47 1.48 1.44 3.89
CA MET A 47 2.07 2.68 4.45
C MET A 47 1.11 3.33 5.46
N LEU A 48 -0.17 3.45 5.13
CA LEU A 48 -1.19 3.96 6.06
C LEU A 48 -1.39 3.03 7.26
N ALA A 49 -1.38 1.72 7.05
CA ALA A 49 -1.54 0.73 8.11
C ALA A 49 -0.39 0.78 9.12
N VAL A 50 0.86 0.85 8.67
CA VAL A 50 2.03 0.96 9.56
C VAL A 50 1.96 2.23 10.40
N VAL A 51 1.66 3.38 9.79
CA VAL A 51 1.54 4.65 10.52
C VAL A 51 0.39 4.58 11.53
N GLY A 52 -0.77 4.07 11.13
CA GLY A 52 -1.93 3.92 12.02
C GLY A 52 -1.64 2.99 13.19
N TRP A 53 -1.00 1.85 12.93
CA TRP A 53 -0.61 0.88 13.95
C TRP A 53 0.32 1.49 15.00
N LEU A 54 1.42 2.10 14.56
CA LEU A 54 2.39 2.73 15.46
C LEU A 54 1.79 3.92 16.23
N THR A 55 0.85 4.64 15.63
CA THR A 55 0.14 5.74 16.29
C THR A 55 -0.70 5.25 17.46
N VAL A 56 -1.44 4.16 17.28
CA VAL A 56 -2.25 3.53 18.33
C VAL A 56 -1.35 2.97 19.43
N ASP A 57 -0.28 2.27 19.08
CA ASP A 57 0.68 1.72 20.06
C ASP A 57 1.43 2.81 20.84
N ALA A 58 1.62 3.98 20.24
CA ALA A 58 2.15 5.16 20.94
C ALA A 58 1.15 5.83 21.88
N GLY A 59 -0.08 5.28 21.99
CA GLY A 59 -1.12 5.80 22.88
C GLY A 59 -1.88 7.00 22.34
N ILE A 60 -1.74 7.32 21.05
CA ILE A 60 -2.47 8.41 20.40
C ILE A 60 -3.79 7.87 19.87
N HIS A 61 -4.88 8.15 20.61
CA HIS A 61 -6.23 7.69 20.29
C HIS A 61 -7.15 8.87 20.00
N PHE A 62 -8.26 8.60 19.31
CA PHE A 62 -9.34 9.58 19.18
C PHE A 62 -9.92 9.93 20.55
N PRO A 63 -10.39 11.17 20.75
CA PRO A 63 -11.01 11.57 22.01
C PRO A 63 -12.32 10.78 22.26
N GLY A 64 -12.44 10.20 23.44
CA GLY A 64 -13.60 9.45 23.89
C GLY A 64 -13.22 8.19 24.66
N GLU A 65 -13.96 7.90 25.73
CA GLU A 65 -13.71 6.74 26.61
C GLU A 65 -13.70 5.39 25.86
N LYS A 66 -14.50 5.28 24.80
CA LYS A 66 -14.59 4.07 23.96
C LYS A 66 -13.35 3.77 23.13
N TYR A 67 -12.44 4.73 23.00
CA TYR A 67 -11.18 4.56 22.26
C TYR A 67 -9.97 4.44 23.19
N ALA A 68 -10.16 4.74 24.47
CA ALA A 68 -9.08 4.72 25.47
C ALA A 68 -8.63 3.29 25.75
N GLY A 69 -7.31 3.06 25.73
CA GLY A 69 -6.71 1.78 26.09
C GLY A 69 -6.89 0.64 25.08
N ILE A 70 -7.30 0.95 23.85
CA ILE A 70 -7.35 -0.03 22.77
C ILE A 70 -5.95 -0.14 22.17
N ASP A 71 -5.38 -1.33 22.17
CA ASP A 71 -4.14 -1.65 21.47
C ASP A 71 -4.37 -1.90 19.96
N ALA A 72 -3.33 -1.79 19.15
CA ALA A 72 -3.44 -1.93 17.70
C ALA A 72 -3.94 -3.32 17.27
N LEU A 73 -3.54 -4.39 17.99
CA LEU A 73 -3.94 -5.76 17.69
C LEU A 73 -5.45 -5.97 17.80
N HIS A 74 -6.09 -5.40 18.83
CA HIS A 74 -7.52 -5.57 19.12
C HIS A 74 -8.38 -4.41 18.58
N ALA A 75 -7.77 -3.40 17.95
CA ALA A 75 -8.46 -2.23 17.42
C ALA A 75 -9.55 -2.59 16.39
N HIS A 76 -9.30 -3.58 15.53
CA HIS A 76 -10.28 -4.05 14.56
C HIS A 76 -11.56 -4.54 15.22
N ASP A 77 -11.46 -5.42 16.22
CA ASP A 77 -12.60 -6.02 16.87
C ASP A 77 -13.37 -5.00 17.74
N ALA A 78 -12.65 -4.10 18.40
CA ALA A 78 -13.24 -2.99 19.14
C ALA A 78 -14.02 -2.04 18.21
N MET A 79 -13.51 -1.76 17.03
CA MET A 79 -14.19 -0.91 16.03
C MET A 79 -15.38 -1.61 15.37
N LEU A 80 -15.34 -2.94 15.21
CA LEU A 80 -16.51 -3.73 14.79
C LEU A 80 -17.63 -3.64 15.83
N ALA A 81 -17.31 -3.88 17.10
CA ALA A 81 -18.28 -3.82 18.19
C ALA A 81 -18.93 -2.43 18.33
N SER A 82 -18.19 -1.36 18.06
CA SER A 82 -18.69 0.01 18.08
C SER A 82 -19.48 0.45 16.83
N GLY A 83 -19.50 -0.36 15.77
CA GLY A 83 -20.10 -0.04 14.48
C GLY A 83 -19.29 0.91 13.59
N ASN A 84 -18.19 1.47 14.08
CA ASN A 84 -17.36 2.43 13.32
C ASN A 84 -16.68 1.79 12.10
N MET A 85 -16.43 0.48 12.14
CA MET A 85 -15.84 -0.24 11.01
C MET A 85 -16.74 -0.20 9.76
N GLY A 86 -18.06 -0.16 9.92
CA GLY A 86 -18.99 -0.01 8.80
C GLY A 86 -18.83 1.33 8.07
N VAL A 87 -18.57 2.41 8.80
CA VAL A 87 -18.29 3.73 8.23
C VAL A 87 -16.96 3.72 7.47
N MET A 88 -15.93 3.12 8.05
CA MET A 88 -14.62 2.96 7.38
C MET A 88 -14.74 2.13 6.09
N LEU A 89 -15.55 1.06 6.11
CA LEU A 89 -15.82 0.24 4.94
C LEU A 89 -16.52 1.05 3.83
N LEU A 90 -17.46 1.92 4.20
CA LEU A 90 -18.13 2.81 3.24
C LEU A 90 -17.14 3.76 2.56
N PHE A 91 -16.25 4.40 3.34
CA PHE A 91 -15.20 5.26 2.78
C PHE A 91 -14.25 4.49 1.86
N ALA A 92 -13.82 3.29 2.27
CA ALA A 92 -13.00 2.43 1.44
C ALA A 92 -13.70 2.03 0.14
N ALA A 93 -15.00 1.69 0.19
CA ALA A 93 -15.79 1.34 -0.99
C ALA A 93 -15.89 2.53 -1.97
N VAL A 94 -16.14 3.74 -1.49
CA VAL A 94 -16.17 4.95 -2.33
C VAL A 94 -14.81 5.21 -2.97
N ALA A 95 -13.72 5.09 -2.21
CA ALA A 95 -12.36 5.24 -2.74
C ALA A 95 -12.05 4.18 -3.81
N GLU A 96 -12.45 2.92 -3.60
CA GLU A 96 -12.28 1.85 -4.57
C GLU A 96 -13.11 2.07 -5.85
N LEU A 97 -14.34 2.52 -5.73
CA LEU A 97 -15.17 2.83 -6.90
C LEU A 97 -14.57 3.97 -7.74
N THR A 98 -14.05 5.00 -7.11
CA THR A 98 -13.40 6.12 -7.83
C THR A 98 -12.09 5.69 -8.47
N SER A 99 -11.28 4.86 -7.80
CA SER A 99 -10.02 4.33 -8.34
C SER A 99 -10.24 3.32 -9.47
N MET A 100 -11.34 2.57 -9.44
CA MET A 100 -11.66 1.54 -10.45
C MET A 100 -11.76 2.12 -11.86
N VAL A 101 -12.31 3.33 -12.01
CA VAL A 101 -12.39 4.03 -13.30
C VAL A 101 -10.99 4.21 -13.89
N SER A 102 -10.02 4.58 -13.08
CA SER A 102 -8.63 4.79 -13.49
C SER A 102 -7.96 3.48 -13.89
N VAL A 103 -8.20 2.41 -13.14
CA VAL A 103 -7.69 1.06 -13.42
C VAL A 103 -8.23 0.55 -14.75
N VAL A 104 -9.54 0.69 -14.99
CA VAL A 104 -10.18 0.29 -16.25
C VAL A 104 -9.65 1.09 -17.44
N GLN A 105 -9.41 2.39 -17.28
CA GLN A 105 -8.81 3.22 -18.32
C GLN A 105 -7.39 2.76 -18.65
N ALA A 106 -6.56 2.48 -17.65
CA ALA A 106 -5.21 1.96 -17.83
C ALA A 106 -5.21 0.61 -18.57
N ALA A 107 -6.13 -0.29 -18.20
CA ALA A 107 -6.30 -1.59 -18.86
C ALA A 107 -6.76 -1.48 -20.32
N LYS A 108 -7.58 -0.48 -20.65
CA LYS A 108 -8.05 -0.21 -22.03
C LYS A 108 -7.01 0.50 -22.92
N GLY A 109 -5.80 0.72 -22.43
CA GLY A 109 -4.74 1.32 -23.23
C GLY A 109 -4.82 2.84 -23.38
N SER A 110 -5.39 3.56 -22.43
CA SER A 110 -5.49 5.03 -22.43
C SER A 110 -4.12 5.75 -22.32
N GLY A 111 -3.00 5.02 -22.25
CA GLY A 111 -1.68 5.61 -22.04
C GLY A 111 -1.37 6.03 -20.61
N ARG A 112 -2.32 5.84 -19.68
CA ARG A 112 -2.15 6.16 -18.27
C ARG A 112 -1.15 5.21 -17.60
N ALA A 113 -0.26 5.77 -16.80
CA ALA A 113 0.66 4.98 -15.99
C ALA A 113 -0.10 4.25 -14.87
N ALA A 114 0.36 3.05 -14.49
CA ALA A 114 -0.19 2.33 -13.36
C ALA A 114 0.01 3.12 -12.06
N GLY A 115 -1.02 3.17 -11.20
CA GLY A 115 -1.03 3.92 -9.95
C GLY A 115 -1.21 5.43 -10.08
N ASP A 116 -1.31 5.97 -11.29
CA ASP A 116 -1.53 7.39 -11.50
C ASP A 116 -3.03 7.73 -11.47
N PHE A 117 -3.50 8.29 -10.38
CA PHE A 117 -4.88 8.77 -10.21
C PHE A 117 -5.04 10.26 -10.54
N GLY A 118 -3.97 10.93 -11.00
CA GLY A 118 -3.98 12.38 -11.26
C GLY A 118 -4.11 13.24 -10.00
N LEU A 119 -3.75 12.70 -8.85
CA LEU A 119 -3.93 13.33 -7.55
C LEU A 119 -2.57 13.87 -7.08
N ASP A 120 -2.26 15.11 -7.48
CA ASP A 120 -1.07 15.83 -7.06
C ASP A 120 -1.42 17.28 -6.67
N PRO A 121 -2.12 17.48 -5.54
CA PRO A 121 -2.59 18.79 -5.12
C PRO A 121 -1.48 19.76 -4.74
N LEU A 122 -0.27 19.25 -4.48
CA LEU A 122 0.90 20.05 -4.09
C LEU A 122 1.90 20.22 -5.24
N GLU A 123 1.59 19.71 -6.42
CA GLU A 123 2.39 19.79 -7.65
C GLU A 123 3.85 19.31 -7.49
N PHE A 124 4.07 18.31 -6.64
CA PHE A 124 5.41 17.73 -6.44
C PHE A 124 5.95 17.02 -7.70
N CYS A 125 5.06 16.61 -8.59
CA CYS A 125 5.41 15.95 -9.85
C CYS A 125 5.48 16.90 -11.07
N GLY A 126 5.50 18.22 -10.85
CA GLY A 126 5.53 19.22 -11.92
C GLY A 126 6.80 19.20 -12.78
N ASN A 127 7.92 18.74 -12.22
CA ASN A 127 9.20 18.60 -12.93
C ASN A 127 9.48 17.10 -13.23
N PRO A 128 9.95 16.73 -14.44
CA PRO A 128 10.24 15.32 -14.80
C PRO A 128 11.21 14.61 -13.87
N ASP A 129 12.26 15.30 -13.41
CA ASP A 129 13.27 14.71 -12.53
C ASP A 129 12.70 14.46 -11.11
N THR A 130 11.94 15.42 -10.59
CA THR A 130 11.24 15.28 -9.30
C THR A 130 10.19 14.17 -9.38
N LYS A 131 9.46 14.08 -10.48
CA LYS A 131 8.48 13.01 -10.70
C LYS A 131 9.12 11.63 -10.66
N LYS A 132 10.26 11.45 -11.34
CA LYS A 132 10.98 10.18 -11.32
C LYS A 132 11.43 9.81 -9.90
N PHE A 133 12.04 10.76 -9.20
CA PHE A 133 12.46 10.56 -7.81
C PHE A 133 11.28 10.20 -6.88
N MET A 134 10.14 10.88 -7.01
CA MET A 134 8.96 10.61 -6.19
C MET A 134 8.36 9.22 -6.47
N LEU A 135 8.33 8.76 -7.72
CA LEU A 135 7.88 7.43 -8.08
C LEU A 135 8.80 6.32 -7.54
N GLU A 136 10.11 6.54 -7.56
CA GLU A 136 11.10 5.62 -6.97
C GLU A 136 10.97 5.59 -5.44
N ALA A 137 10.83 6.74 -4.81
CA ALA A 137 10.62 6.86 -3.37
C ALA A 137 9.31 6.19 -2.93
N GLU A 138 8.21 6.43 -3.64
CA GLU A 138 6.92 5.77 -3.38
C GLU A 138 7.06 4.25 -3.44
N THR A 139 7.67 3.73 -4.48
CA THR A 139 7.84 2.28 -4.65
C THR A 139 8.69 1.66 -3.54
N THR A 140 9.77 2.33 -3.15
CA THR A 140 10.66 1.85 -2.09
C THR A 140 9.95 1.85 -0.74
N HIS A 141 9.27 2.93 -0.39
CA HIS A 141 8.50 3.02 0.84
C HIS A 141 7.33 2.03 0.85
N ALA A 142 6.65 1.85 -0.27
CA ALA A 142 5.58 0.88 -0.42
C ALA A 142 6.04 -0.55 -0.13
N ARG A 143 7.16 -0.97 -0.70
CA ARG A 143 7.75 -2.31 -0.47
C ARG A 143 8.17 -2.50 0.97
N LEU A 144 8.85 -1.50 1.55
CA LEU A 144 9.25 -1.53 2.96
C LEU A 144 8.04 -1.60 3.89
N ALA A 145 6.99 -0.84 3.60
CA ALA A 145 5.77 -0.83 4.40
C ALA A 145 5.01 -2.16 4.32
N MET A 146 4.98 -2.84 3.17
CA MET A 146 4.39 -4.17 3.06
C MET A 146 5.09 -5.18 3.97
N LEU A 147 6.43 -5.17 4.00
CA LEU A 147 7.23 -6.00 4.91
C LEU A 147 7.00 -5.60 6.37
N GLY A 148 7.01 -4.30 6.66
CA GLY A 148 6.77 -3.77 8.00
C GLY A 148 5.39 -4.12 8.54
N CYS A 149 4.34 -3.94 7.74
CA CYS A 149 2.97 -4.30 8.11
C CYS A 149 2.83 -5.80 8.40
N SER A 150 3.40 -6.65 7.56
CA SER A 150 3.45 -8.10 7.78
C SER A 150 4.16 -8.44 9.09
N GLY A 151 5.30 -7.79 9.37
CA GLY A 151 6.05 -7.97 10.61
C GLY A 151 5.26 -7.55 11.85
N LEU A 152 4.64 -6.36 11.82
CA LEU A 152 3.81 -5.86 12.92
C LEU A 152 2.67 -6.83 13.25
N CYS A 153 1.91 -7.26 12.24
CA CYS A 153 0.79 -8.20 12.44
C CYS A 153 1.25 -9.55 13.00
N THR A 154 2.33 -10.12 12.48
CA THR A 154 2.81 -11.43 12.92
C THR A 154 3.47 -11.38 14.29
N GLN A 155 4.28 -10.38 14.56
CA GLN A 155 4.97 -10.25 15.84
C GLN A 155 4.00 -9.96 16.99
N SER A 156 3.06 -9.04 16.80
CA SER A 156 2.06 -8.73 17.82
C SER A 156 1.17 -9.93 18.15
N ALA A 157 0.80 -10.72 17.14
CA ALA A 157 -0.04 -11.91 17.33
C ALA A 157 0.70 -13.09 18.00
N LEU A 158 2.01 -13.26 17.70
CA LEU A 158 2.78 -14.38 18.21
C LEU A 158 3.37 -14.12 19.60
N LEU A 159 3.76 -12.88 19.90
CA LEU A 159 4.45 -12.55 21.15
C LEU A 159 3.51 -12.09 22.26
N GLU A 160 2.20 -12.00 21.98
CA GLU A 160 1.19 -11.50 22.93
C GLU A 160 1.59 -10.16 23.57
N SER A 161 2.52 -9.45 22.94
CA SER A 161 2.96 -8.13 23.38
C SER A 161 2.03 -7.07 22.81
N HIS A 162 1.61 -6.15 23.66
CA HIS A 162 0.57 -5.18 23.31
C HIS A 162 1.12 -3.86 22.72
N THR A 163 2.45 -3.69 22.69
CA THR A 163 3.07 -2.45 22.22
C THR A 163 4.36 -2.69 21.46
N PHE A 164 4.60 -1.88 20.43
CA PHE A 164 5.88 -1.85 19.72
C PHE A 164 7.03 -1.50 20.70
N PRO A 165 8.20 -2.18 20.63
CA PRO A 165 8.70 -3.04 19.54
C PRO A 165 8.42 -4.54 19.64
N TYR A 166 7.48 -5.00 20.46
CA TYR A 166 7.10 -6.43 20.64
C TYR A 166 8.28 -7.31 21.02
N LEU A 167 9.17 -6.80 21.88
CA LEU A 167 10.24 -7.56 22.49
C LEU A 167 9.73 -8.11 23.81
N SER A 168 9.76 -9.43 23.97
CA SER A 168 9.41 -10.11 25.22
C SER A 168 10.45 -9.89 26.30
#